data_cbfd91a367c6d1c1306564a56881207b
#
_entry.id   cbfd91a367c6d1c1306564a56881207b
#
_cell.length_a   1.000
_cell.length_b   1.000
_cell.length_c   1.000
_cell.angle_alpha   90.00
_cell.angle_beta   90.00
_cell.angle_gamma   90.00
#
_symmetry.space_group_name_H-M   'P 1'
#
loop_
_entity.id
_entity.type
_entity.pdbx_description
1 polymer ?
#
loop_
_entity_poly.entity_id
_entity_poly.type
_entity_poly.pdbx_seq_one_letter_code
_entity_poly.pdbx_strand_id
1 'polypeptide(L)'
;MTRIALLDYGMGNLHSAAKALEHVGATVDVTNDPKLVAQADKIVFPGVGAMRDCMQGMHEAGIDEVVRHAAFNKPVLAICVGMQALMQCSEENGGVDALGIFEGSVKRFPDVDGLKVPHMGWNQVHQADPSHPMWKDIEQDARFYFVHSFYVEPKNSGIV
;
A
#
# COMPACT_ATOMS: atom_id res chain seq x y z
N MET A 1 -3.58 -22.64 7.90
CA MET A 1 -4.15 -21.42 7.28
C MET A 1 -3.16 -20.29 7.42
N THR A 2 -2.97 -19.49 6.39
CA THR A 2 -2.10 -18.31 6.46
C THR A 2 -2.75 -17.26 7.36
N ARG A 3 -2.01 -16.79 8.37
CA ARG A 3 -2.46 -15.74 9.28
C ARG A 3 -1.96 -14.38 8.75
N ILE A 4 -2.87 -13.45 8.56
CA ILE A 4 -2.59 -12.11 8.02
C ILE A 4 -2.93 -11.07 9.08
N ALA A 5 -2.00 -10.19 9.40
CA ALA A 5 -2.29 -8.97 10.14
C ALA A 5 -2.70 -7.88 9.14
N LEU A 6 -3.94 -7.42 9.25
CA LEU A 6 -4.45 -6.25 8.55
C LEU A 6 -4.30 -5.05 9.48
N LEU A 7 -3.42 -4.13 9.12
CA LEU A 7 -3.06 -3.02 10.01
C LEU A 7 -4.21 -2.02 10.17
N ASP A 8 -4.58 -1.77 11.43
CA ASP A 8 -5.59 -0.79 11.83
C ASP A 8 -4.93 0.41 12.50
N TYR A 9 -4.89 1.52 11.81
CA TYR A 9 -4.40 2.80 12.31
C TYR A 9 -5.40 3.93 12.05
N GLY A 10 -6.70 3.58 12.00
CA GLY A 10 -7.80 4.50 11.77
C GLY A 10 -8.05 4.84 10.30
N MET A 11 -7.27 4.28 9.36
CA MET A 11 -7.37 4.55 7.93
C MET A 11 -7.56 3.25 7.15
N GLY A 12 -8.32 3.32 6.06
CA GLY A 12 -8.53 2.17 5.18
C GLY A 12 -9.93 1.58 5.25
N ASN A 13 -10.32 0.89 4.18
CA ASN A 13 -11.55 0.09 4.17
C ASN A 13 -11.25 -1.31 4.74
N LEU A 14 -11.05 -1.37 6.06
CA LEU A 14 -10.62 -2.57 6.77
C LEU A 14 -11.62 -3.72 6.60
N HIS A 15 -12.92 -3.41 6.65
CA HIS A 15 -13.95 -4.43 6.54
C HIS A 15 -13.90 -5.15 5.18
N SER A 16 -13.84 -4.38 4.09
CA SER A 16 -13.76 -4.95 2.74
C SER A 16 -12.47 -5.74 2.52
N ALA A 17 -11.33 -5.20 3.00
CA ALA A 17 -10.05 -5.88 2.90
C ALA A 17 -10.04 -7.20 3.69
N ALA A 18 -10.55 -7.20 4.93
CA ALA A 18 -10.65 -8.40 5.74
C ALA A 18 -11.52 -9.45 5.08
N LYS A 19 -12.71 -9.07 4.58
CA LYS A 19 -13.62 -10.00 3.90
C LYS A 19 -13.04 -10.59 2.62
N ALA A 20 -12.31 -9.80 1.84
CA ALA A 20 -11.62 -10.31 0.65
C ALA A 20 -10.53 -11.34 1.02
N LEU A 21 -9.74 -11.07 2.04
CA LEU A 21 -8.69 -11.98 2.51
C LEU A 21 -9.28 -13.28 3.12
N GLU A 22 -10.34 -13.16 3.90
CA GLU A 22 -11.07 -14.33 4.44
C GLU A 22 -11.66 -15.20 3.33
N HIS A 23 -12.21 -14.55 2.28
CA HIS A 23 -12.79 -15.26 1.13
C HIS A 23 -11.78 -16.15 0.40
N VAL A 24 -10.52 -15.73 0.34
CA VAL A 24 -9.44 -16.52 -0.26
C VAL A 24 -8.77 -17.47 0.74
N GLY A 25 -9.37 -17.66 1.92
CA GLY A 25 -8.97 -18.70 2.90
C GLY A 25 -7.91 -18.28 3.91
N ALA A 26 -7.67 -16.98 4.09
CA ALA A 26 -6.80 -16.48 5.14
C ALA A 26 -7.52 -16.35 6.49
N THR A 27 -6.78 -16.45 7.58
CA THR A 27 -7.20 -15.97 8.90
C THR A 27 -6.72 -14.55 9.07
N VAL A 28 -7.63 -13.60 9.35
CA VAL A 28 -7.30 -12.16 9.39
C VAL A 28 -7.46 -11.60 10.78
N ASP A 29 -6.40 -11.00 11.29
CA ASP A 29 -6.43 -10.19 12.51
C ASP A 29 -6.36 -8.70 12.10
N VAL A 30 -7.45 -7.98 12.33
CA VAL A 30 -7.47 -6.51 12.19
C VAL A 30 -6.89 -5.93 13.47
N THR A 31 -5.71 -5.33 13.40
CA THR A 31 -4.95 -4.98 14.61
C THR A 31 -3.90 -3.89 14.40
N ASN A 32 -3.60 -3.17 15.48
CA ASN A 32 -2.42 -2.33 15.64
C ASN A 32 -1.47 -2.86 16.73
N ASP A 33 -1.77 -4.03 17.32
CA ASP A 33 -0.89 -4.64 18.34
C ASP A 33 0.38 -5.21 17.69
N PRO A 34 1.57 -4.70 18.03
CA PRO A 34 2.84 -5.20 17.50
C PRO A 34 3.06 -6.70 17.72
N LYS A 35 2.51 -7.26 18.80
CA LYS A 35 2.64 -8.69 19.10
C LYS A 35 1.86 -9.55 18.11
N LEU A 36 0.63 -9.14 17.78
CA LEU A 36 -0.18 -9.83 16.78
C LEU A 36 0.43 -9.70 15.39
N VAL A 37 0.95 -8.51 15.04
CA VAL A 37 1.68 -8.29 13.79
C VAL A 37 2.93 -9.19 13.72
N ALA A 38 3.67 -9.32 14.82
CA ALA A 38 4.85 -10.19 14.88
C ALA A 38 4.51 -11.67 14.70
N GLN A 39 3.33 -12.12 15.13
CA GLN A 39 2.87 -13.51 15.02
C GLN A 39 2.27 -13.84 13.64
N ALA A 40 1.87 -12.85 12.86
CA ALA A 40 1.29 -13.07 11.55
C ALA A 40 2.34 -13.55 10.53
N ASP A 41 1.90 -14.38 9.58
CA ASP A 41 2.75 -14.83 8.46
C ASP A 41 2.99 -13.73 7.43
N LYS A 42 1.97 -12.89 7.21
CA LYS A 42 1.97 -11.81 6.22
C LYS A 42 1.24 -10.60 6.77
N ILE A 43 1.48 -9.46 6.15
CA ILE A 43 0.89 -8.18 6.55
C ILE A 43 0.17 -7.55 5.37
N VAL A 44 -0.99 -6.98 5.62
CA VAL A 44 -1.67 -6.07 4.68
C VAL A 44 -1.70 -4.68 5.29
N PHE A 45 -1.15 -3.73 4.56
CA PHE A 45 -1.05 -2.33 4.93
C PHE A 45 -1.94 -1.49 4.02
N PRO A 46 -3.21 -1.28 4.38
CA PRO A 46 -4.13 -0.46 3.61
C PRO A 46 -3.86 1.02 3.86
N GLY A 47 -4.32 1.88 2.95
CA GLY A 47 -4.32 3.32 3.15
C GLY A 47 -5.31 4.00 2.23
N VAL A 48 -6.05 4.96 2.76
CA VAL A 48 -6.99 5.80 2.00
C VAL A 48 -6.88 7.26 2.46
N GLY A 49 -7.41 8.20 1.69
CA GLY A 49 -7.37 9.61 2.03
C GLY A 49 -6.02 10.27 1.70
N ALA A 50 -5.66 11.27 2.48
CA ALA A 50 -4.45 12.05 2.26
C ALA A 50 -3.22 11.46 2.98
N MET A 51 -2.02 11.63 2.41
CA MET A 51 -0.78 11.14 2.99
C MET A 51 -0.54 11.68 4.40
N ARG A 52 -0.85 12.95 4.65
CA ARG A 52 -0.68 13.58 5.98
C ARG A 52 -1.49 12.87 7.04
N ASP A 53 -2.75 12.58 6.75
CA ASP A 53 -3.64 11.91 7.71
C ASP A 53 -3.20 10.46 7.94
N CYS A 54 -2.73 9.80 6.87
CA CYS A 54 -2.17 8.45 6.94
C CYS A 54 -0.95 8.41 7.88
N MET A 55 0.02 9.30 7.69
CA MET A 55 1.22 9.36 8.54
C MET A 55 0.89 9.73 9.98
N GLN A 56 -0.04 10.67 10.18
CA GLN A 56 -0.51 11.03 11.52
C GLN A 56 -1.16 9.84 12.22
N GLY A 57 -2.09 9.14 11.56
CA GLY A 57 -2.77 7.97 12.13
C GLY A 57 -1.80 6.86 12.50
N MET A 58 -0.79 6.60 11.67
CA MET A 58 0.27 5.61 11.98
C MET A 58 1.07 6.02 13.22
N HIS A 59 1.46 7.28 13.30
CA HIS A 59 2.21 7.79 14.44
C HIS A 59 1.40 7.72 15.75
N GLU A 60 0.15 8.13 15.71
CA GLU A 60 -0.77 8.06 16.87
C GLU A 60 -1.04 6.61 17.32
N ALA A 61 -1.13 5.68 16.37
CA ALA A 61 -1.27 4.25 16.66
C ALA A 61 0.05 3.57 17.07
N GLY A 62 1.20 4.24 16.91
CA GLY A 62 2.53 3.69 17.23
C GLY A 62 2.94 2.54 16.33
N ILE A 63 2.47 2.50 15.06
CA ILE A 63 2.73 1.38 14.15
C ILE A 63 3.82 1.67 13.11
N ASP A 64 4.37 2.87 13.03
CA ASP A 64 5.43 3.26 12.10
C ASP A 64 6.64 2.32 12.18
N GLU A 65 7.15 2.06 13.39
CA GLU A 65 8.26 1.12 13.59
C GLU A 65 7.87 -0.33 13.29
N VAL A 66 6.62 -0.70 13.55
CA VAL A 66 6.09 -2.02 13.23
C VAL A 66 6.10 -2.25 11.72
N VAL A 67 5.66 -1.25 10.94
CA VAL A 67 5.67 -1.32 9.46
C VAL A 67 7.11 -1.35 8.94
N ARG A 68 8.01 -0.50 9.46
CA ARG A 68 9.43 -0.50 9.08
C ARG A 68 10.08 -1.87 9.30
N HIS A 69 9.88 -2.45 10.48
CA HIS A 69 10.42 -3.76 10.78
C HIS A 69 9.81 -4.85 9.88
N ALA A 70 8.51 -4.80 9.67
CA ALA A 70 7.79 -5.79 8.88
C ALA A 70 8.20 -5.79 7.41
N ALA A 71 8.41 -4.61 6.82
CA ALA A 71 8.77 -4.45 5.41
C ALA A 71 10.03 -5.23 4.99
N PHE A 72 10.96 -5.48 5.93
CA PHE A 72 12.19 -6.23 5.66
C PHE A 72 12.15 -7.68 6.14
N ASN A 73 11.15 -8.08 6.91
CA ASN A 73 11.15 -9.39 7.56
C ASN A 73 9.97 -10.28 7.18
N LYS A 74 8.95 -9.74 6.52
CA LYS A 74 7.72 -10.46 6.16
C LYS A 74 7.20 -10.00 4.81
N PRO A 75 6.42 -10.83 4.10
CA PRO A 75 5.66 -10.35 2.95
C PRO A 75 4.64 -9.30 3.38
N VAL A 76 4.72 -8.13 2.76
CA VAL A 76 3.80 -7.00 3.00
C VAL A 76 3.09 -6.64 1.70
N LEU A 77 1.76 -6.64 1.72
CA LEU A 77 0.95 -6.06 0.65
C LEU A 77 0.48 -4.68 1.10
N ALA A 78 1.09 -3.65 0.56
CA ALA A 78 0.69 -2.27 0.78
C ALA A 78 -0.25 -1.79 -0.33
N ILE A 79 -1.37 -1.17 0.04
CA ILE A 79 -2.44 -0.81 -0.90
C ILE A 79 -2.65 0.70 -0.91
N CYS A 80 -2.63 1.30 -2.10
CA CYS A 80 -2.91 2.72 -2.36
C CYS A 80 -2.01 3.64 -1.52
N VAL A 81 -2.57 4.47 -0.64
CA VAL A 81 -1.78 5.38 0.24
C VAL A 81 -0.83 4.59 1.15
N GLY A 82 -1.20 3.37 1.56
CA GLY A 82 -0.29 2.49 2.30
C GLY A 82 0.99 2.16 1.52
N MET A 83 0.90 1.91 0.20
CA MET A 83 2.07 1.74 -0.65
C MET A 83 2.86 3.05 -0.79
N GLN A 84 2.17 4.17 -0.99
CA GLN A 84 2.80 5.47 -1.09
C GLN A 84 3.57 5.84 0.18
N ALA A 85 3.05 5.49 1.36
CA ALA A 85 3.70 5.74 2.64
C ALA A 85 5.03 5.01 2.83
N LEU A 86 5.35 4.00 2.01
CA LEU A 86 6.66 3.33 2.05
C LEU A 86 7.79 4.18 1.46
N MET A 87 7.47 5.23 0.68
CA MET A 87 8.47 6.15 0.08
C MET A 87 9.06 7.10 1.13
N GLN A 88 10.02 7.94 0.71
CA GLN A 88 10.64 8.94 1.59
C GLN A 88 9.71 10.12 1.86
N CYS A 89 9.00 10.59 0.85
CA CYS A 89 8.13 11.75 0.95
C CYS A 89 7.05 11.76 -0.14
N SER A 90 6.07 12.63 0.03
CA SER A 90 5.01 12.90 -0.94
C SER A 90 4.90 14.38 -1.23
N GLU A 91 4.60 14.75 -2.47
CA GLU A 91 4.28 16.13 -2.88
C GLU A 91 2.90 16.58 -2.39
N GLU A 92 2.07 15.63 -1.92
CA GLU A 92 0.73 15.93 -1.44
C GLU A 92 0.75 16.90 -0.25
N ASN A 93 -0.28 17.73 -0.14
CA ASN A 93 -0.43 18.72 0.94
C ASN A 93 0.74 19.71 1.10
N GLY A 94 1.48 19.99 0.03
CA GLY A 94 2.65 20.88 0.07
C GLY A 94 3.93 20.25 0.59
N GLY A 95 3.97 18.92 0.63
CA GLY A 95 5.10 18.12 1.08
C GLY A 95 4.81 17.44 2.43
N VAL A 96 4.95 16.12 2.45
CA VAL A 96 4.78 15.29 3.64
C VAL A 96 5.89 14.25 3.68
N ASP A 97 6.61 14.16 4.78
CA ASP A 97 7.55 13.06 5.02
C ASP A 97 6.76 11.76 5.22
N ALA A 98 7.29 10.66 4.66
CA ALA A 98 6.69 9.35 4.78
C ALA A 98 7.64 8.38 5.53
N LEU A 99 7.42 7.07 5.44
CA LEU A 99 8.21 6.10 6.22
C LEU A 99 9.67 6.01 5.79
N GLY A 100 10.02 6.36 4.55
CA GLY A 100 11.40 6.29 4.06
C GLY A 100 11.98 4.89 3.99
N ILE A 101 11.15 3.88 3.76
CA ILE A 101 11.58 2.49 3.61
C ILE A 101 12.25 2.30 2.25
N PHE A 102 11.70 2.90 1.21
CA PHE A 102 12.26 2.92 -0.12
C PHE A 102 12.64 4.35 -0.54
N GLU A 103 13.83 4.50 -1.14
CA GLU A 103 14.23 5.78 -1.72
C GLU A 103 13.34 6.15 -2.90
N GLY A 104 12.91 7.40 -2.93
CA GLY A 104 12.03 7.95 -3.96
C GLY A 104 10.91 8.79 -3.35
N SER A 105 10.00 9.22 -4.18
CA SER A 105 8.93 10.13 -3.79
C SER A 105 7.59 9.74 -4.38
N VAL A 106 6.54 10.26 -3.79
CA VAL A 106 5.18 10.22 -4.32
C VAL A 106 4.92 11.52 -5.03
N LYS A 107 4.60 11.46 -6.32
CA LYS A 107 4.40 12.61 -7.18
C LYS A 107 2.96 12.74 -7.65
N ARG A 108 2.50 13.98 -7.83
CA ARG A 108 1.22 14.24 -8.47
C ARG A 108 1.33 14.00 -9.98
N PHE A 109 0.30 13.44 -10.59
CA PHE A 109 0.22 13.39 -12.05
C PHE A 109 0.28 14.79 -12.64
N PRO A 110 1.06 15.01 -13.71
CA PRO A 110 1.09 16.29 -14.41
C PRO A 110 -0.27 16.59 -15.06
N ASP A 111 -0.60 17.88 -15.13
CA ASP A 111 -1.76 18.34 -15.87
C ASP A 111 -1.42 18.30 -17.36
N VAL A 112 -1.98 17.31 -18.07
CA VAL A 112 -1.77 17.10 -19.53
C VAL A 112 -3.12 17.17 -20.21
N ASP A 113 -3.18 17.89 -21.33
CA ASP A 113 -4.41 18.02 -22.12
C ASP A 113 -4.97 16.63 -22.50
N GLY A 114 -6.25 16.43 -22.22
CA GLY A 114 -6.95 15.17 -22.48
C GLY A 114 -6.84 14.12 -21.38
N LEU A 115 -5.98 14.32 -20.38
CA LEU A 115 -5.89 13.45 -19.21
C LEU A 115 -6.49 14.12 -17.98
N LYS A 116 -7.33 13.40 -17.25
CA LYS A 116 -7.96 13.90 -16.02
C LYS A 116 -7.19 13.43 -14.79
N VAL A 117 -6.98 14.35 -13.85
CA VAL A 117 -6.50 14.03 -12.51
C VAL A 117 -7.64 14.31 -11.53
N PRO A 118 -8.05 13.34 -10.70
CA PRO A 118 -7.47 12.00 -10.51
C PRO A 118 -7.67 11.06 -11.71
N HIS A 119 -6.73 10.11 -11.87
CA HIS A 119 -6.94 8.94 -12.72
C HIS A 119 -8.01 8.05 -12.08
N MET A 120 -9.16 7.98 -12.70
CA MET A 120 -10.30 7.18 -12.22
C MET A 120 -10.79 6.30 -13.36
N GLY A 121 -10.75 4.98 -13.18
CA GLY A 121 -11.26 4.03 -14.15
C GLY A 121 -10.47 2.73 -14.26
N TRP A 122 -10.94 1.88 -15.17
CA TRP A 122 -10.28 0.62 -15.49
C TRP A 122 -9.08 0.85 -16.42
N ASN A 123 -7.91 0.37 -16.00
CA ASN A 123 -6.71 0.39 -16.82
C ASN A 123 -5.92 -0.91 -16.64
N GLN A 124 -5.07 -1.21 -17.62
CA GLN A 124 -4.24 -2.40 -17.61
C GLN A 124 -3.03 -2.23 -16.67
N VAL A 125 -2.65 -3.32 -16.03
CA VAL A 125 -1.43 -3.41 -15.24
C VAL A 125 -0.44 -4.29 -15.98
N HIS A 126 0.67 -3.69 -16.41
CA HIS A 126 1.76 -4.41 -17.01
C HIS A 126 2.67 -4.99 -15.92
N GLN A 127 2.82 -6.31 -15.92
CA GLN A 127 3.67 -7.02 -14.96
C GLN A 127 5.13 -6.94 -15.43
N ALA A 128 5.96 -6.19 -14.72
CA ALA A 128 7.39 -6.05 -15.06
C ALA A 128 8.14 -7.37 -14.82
N ASP A 129 7.79 -8.11 -13.78
CA ASP A 129 8.23 -9.47 -13.53
C ASP A 129 7.05 -10.43 -13.41
N PRO A 130 6.60 -11.07 -14.51
CA PRO A 130 5.48 -12.00 -14.48
C PRO A 130 5.72 -13.27 -13.63
N SER A 131 6.98 -13.54 -13.26
CA SER A 131 7.33 -14.71 -12.42
C SER A 131 7.07 -14.47 -10.93
N HIS A 132 6.84 -13.22 -10.53
CA HIS A 132 6.59 -12.89 -9.12
C HIS A 132 5.30 -13.55 -8.61
N PRO A 133 5.33 -14.22 -7.44
CA PRO A 133 4.19 -15.00 -6.92
C PRO A 133 2.88 -14.21 -6.75
N MET A 134 2.96 -12.89 -6.64
CA MET A 134 1.79 -12.01 -6.54
C MET A 134 0.89 -12.09 -7.78
N TRP A 135 1.45 -12.42 -8.94
CA TRP A 135 0.75 -12.48 -10.21
C TRP A 135 0.14 -13.85 -10.53
N LYS A 136 0.27 -14.80 -9.61
CA LYS A 136 -0.32 -16.12 -9.80
C LYS A 136 -1.80 -16.00 -10.13
N ASP A 137 -2.22 -16.62 -11.24
CA ASP A 137 -3.59 -16.63 -11.76
C ASP A 137 -4.10 -15.22 -12.20
N ILE A 138 -3.20 -14.25 -12.38
CA ILE A 138 -3.50 -12.93 -12.94
C ILE A 138 -2.79 -12.81 -14.28
N GLU A 139 -3.55 -12.63 -15.35
CA GLU A 139 -3.03 -12.50 -16.71
C GLU A 139 -2.25 -11.20 -16.89
N GLN A 140 -1.25 -11.22 -17.80
CA GLN A 140 -0.56 -10.01 -18.21
C GLN A 140 -1.54 -8.99 -18.77
N ASP A 141 -1.36 -7.72 -18.44
CA ASP A 141 -2.23 -6.62 -18.82
C ASP A 141 -3.69 -6.74 -18.31
N ALA A 142 -3.89 -7.53 -17.24
CA ALA A 142 -5.18 -7.57 -16.54
C ALA A 142 -5.64 -6.18 -16.12
N ARG A 143 -6.95 -5.94 -16.16
CA ARG A 143 -7.51 -4.63 -15.80
C ARG A 143 -7.78 -4.53 -14.32
N PHE A 144 -7.34 -3.40 -13.75
CA PHE A 144 -7.64 -2.98 -12.38
C PHE A 144 -8.36 -1.64 -12.40
N TYR A 145 -9.17 -1.39 -11.37
CA TYR A 145 -9.82 -0.10 -11.21
C TYR A 145 -8.93 0.83 -10.38
N PHE A 146 -8.57 1.95 -10.97
CA PHE A 146 -7.71 2.98 -10.37
C PHE A 146 -8.52 4.15 -9.86
N VAL A 147 -8.12 4.70 -8.70
CA VAL A 147 -8.61 5.97 -8.16
C VAL A 147 -7.45 6.65 -7.47
N HIS A 148 -6.69 7.49 -8.17
CA HIS A 148 -5.53 8.17 -7.58
C HIS A 148 -5.13 9.44 -8.35
N SER A 149 -4.58 10.41 -7.62
CA SER A 149 -3.98 11.64 -8.17
C SER A 149 -2.47 11.63 -8.09
N PHE A 150 -1.91 10.68 -7.33
CA PHE A 150 -0.47 10.57 -7.06
C PHE A 150 0.02 9.16 -7.41
N TYR A 151 1.30 9.07 -7.75
CA TYR A 151 1.97 7.80 -8.06
C TYR A 151 3.35 7.75 -7.37
N VAL A 152 3.84 6.55 -7.12
CA VAL A 152 5.19 6.35 -6.57
C VAL A 152 6.23 6.43 -7.68
N GLU A 153 7.34 7.12 -7.40
CA GLU A 153 8.52 7.19 -8.26
C GLU A 153 9.74 6.76 -7.44
N PRO A 154 10.02 5.44 -7.39
CA PRO A 154 11.20 4.94 -6.71
C PRO A 154 12.47 5.41 -7.41
N LYS A 155 13.52 5.75 -6.64
CA LYS A 155 14.84 6.10 -7.19
C LYS A 155 15.52 4.89 -7.84
N ASN A 156 15.30 3.71 -7.28
CA ASN A 156 15.77 2.44 -7.86
C ASN A 156 14.64 1.82 -8.71
N SER A 157 14.76 1.89 -10.03
CA SER A 157 13.79 1.28 -10.96
C SER A 157 13.76 -0.26 -10.90
N GLY A 158 14.74 -0.89 -10.29
CA GLY A 158 14.80 -2.35 -10.14
C GLY A 158 13.81 -2.91 -9.11
N ILE A 159 13.04 -2.05 -8.43
CA ILE A 159 11.99 -2.47 -7.48
C ILE A 159 10.57 -2.30 -8.05
N VAL A 160 10.46 -1.94 -9.32
CA VAL A 160 9.18 -1.70 -10.02
C VAL A 160 8.86 -2.89 -10.92
#